data_d91aa685c549e6ce4585ee74e13aac84
#
_entry.id   d91aa685c549e6ce4585ee74e13aac84
#
_cell.length_a   1.000
_cell.length_b   1.000
_cell.length_c   1.000
_cell.angle_alpha   90.00
_cell.angle_beta   90.00
_cell.angle_gamma   90.00
#
_symmetry.space_group_name_H-M   'P 1'
#
loop_
_entity.id
_entity.type
_entity.pdbx_description
1 polymer ?
#
loop_
_entity_poly.entity_id
_entity_poly.type
_entity_poly.pdbx_seq_one_letter_code
_entity_poly.pdbx_strand_id
1 'polypeptide(L)'
;SMGREFERTQRVSHFLHEELARLLQSTVRDPRVQEVNLTGVEVSRDLSHAKVFFTLMNDASSEERAEVKAVLSKVSGFLRSELATASAMRTVPRISFRFDESVGRGRDMETLLREVRRADERLHTGDSEDASEAAD
;
A
#
# COMPACT_ATOMS: atom_id res chain seq x y z
N SER A 1 -6.61 -4.97 28.78
CA SER A 1 -6.34 -6.30 28.28
C SER A 1 -5.86 -6.25 26.85
N MET A 2 -5.25 -7.32 26.41
CA MET A 2 -4.74 -7.39 25.04
C MET A 2 -5.85 -7.24 24.01
N GLY A 3 -7.02 -7.81 24.26
CA GLY A 3 -8.14 -7.69 23.35
C GLY A 3 -8.60 -6.26 23.14
N ARG A 4 -8.65 -5.49 24.20
CA ARG A 4 -9.05 -4.09 24.12
C ARG A 4 -8.03 -3.25 23.39
N GLU A 5 -6.75 -3.50 23.63
CA GLU A 5 -5.69 -2.77 22.95
C GLU A 5 -5.72 -3.07 21.45
N PHE A 6 -5.95 -4.32 21.09
CA PHE A 6 -6.05 -4.72 19.70
C PHE A 6 -7.24 -4.04 19.03
N GLU A 7 -8.41 -4.07 19.65
CA GLU A 7 -9.59 -3.42 19.09
C GLU A 7 -9.41 -1.92 18.93
N ARG A 8 -8.75 -1.31 19.90
CA ARG A 8 -8.51 0.12 19.89
C ARG A 8 -7.57 0.49 18.75
N THR A 9 -6.48 -0.26 18.58
CA THR A 9 -5.55 0.02 17.48
C THR A 9 -6.22 -0.22 16.14
N GLN A 10 -7.08 -1.22 16.03
CA GLN A 10 -7.80 -1.48 14.80
C GLN A 10 -8.75 -0.35 14.44
N ARG A 11 -9.46 0.19 15.41
CA ARG A 11 -10.36 1.31 15.17
C ARG A 11 -9.59 2.56 14.74
N VAL A 12 -8.47 2.83 15.39
CA VAL A 12 -7.64 3.97 15.03
C VAL A 12 -7.05 3.78 13.64
N SER A 13 -6.57 2.57 13.32
CA SER A 13 -6.04 2.26 12.00
C SER A 13 -7.08 2.50 10.91
N HIS A 14 -8.29 2.04 11.13
CA HIS A 14 -9.37 2.20 10.16
C HIS A 14 -9.72 3.67 9.96
N PHE A 15 -9.83 4.41 11.05
CA PHE A 15 -10.10 5.84 10.99
C PHE A 15 -9.00 6.57 10.23
N LEU A 16 -7.75 6.28 10.55
CA LEU A 16 -6.62 6.93 9.87
C LEU A 16 -6.60 6.60 8.39
N HIS A 17 -6.87 5.34 8.04
CA HIS A 17 -6.88 4.93 6.65
C HIS A 17 -7.92 5.72 5.85
N GLU A 18 -9.14 5.80 6.35
CA GLU A 18 -10.20 6.51 5.64
C GLU A 18 -9.94 8.01 5.55
N GLU A 19 -9.53 8.62 6.65
CA GLU A 19 -9.30 10.07 6.65
C GLU A 19 -8.08 10.46 5.83
N LEU A 20 -7.02 9.68 5.90
CA LEU A 20 -5.84 9.99 5.10
C LEU A 20 -6.12 9.82 3.61
N ALA A 21 -6.86 8.79 3.22
CA ALA A 21 -7.24 8.60 1.83
C ALA A 21 -8.03 9.80 1.32
N ARG A 22 -8.98 10.27 2.14
CA ARG A 22 -9.80 11.42 1.79
C ARG A 22 -8.95 12.70 1.67
N LEU A 23 -8.06 12.92 2.64
CA LEU A 23 -7.22 14.11 2.64
C LEU A 23 -6.25 14.15 1.46
N LEU A 24 -5.68 13.00 1.11
CA LEU A 24 -4.74 12.93 -0.01
C LEU A 24 -5.43 13.22 -1.33
N GLN A 25 -6.69 12.85 -1.47
CA GLN A 25 -7.43 13.10 -2.70
C GLN A 25 -8.02 14.50 -2.78
N SER A 26 -8.45 15.04 -1.67
CA SER A 26 -9.20 16.30 -1.68
C SER A 26 -8.41 17.53 -1.28
N THR A 27 -7.39 17.37 -0.45
CA THR A 27 -6.72 18.52 0.15
C THR A 27 -5.29 18.71 -0.31
N VAL A 28 -4.60 17.63 -0.61
CA VAL A 28 -3.22 17.72 -1.09
C VAL A 28 -3.25 17.84 -2.62
N ARG A 29 -2.71 18.95 -3.12
CA ARG A 29 -2.80 19.25 -4.55
C ARG A 29 -1.53 18.96 -5.33
N ASP A 30 -0.85 17.92 -5.03
CA ASP A 30 0.33 17.52 -5.77
C ASP A 30 -0.07 16.36 -6.70
N PRO A 31 0.15 16.47 -8.01
CA PRO A 31 -0.23 15.40 -8.94
C PRO A 31 0.38 14.06 -8.60
N ARG A 32 1.56 14.06 -8.00
CA ARG A 32 2.21 12.80 -7.62
C ARG A 32 1.44 12.06 -6.54
N VAL A 33 0.76 12.80 -5.68
CA VAL A 33 -0.01 12.22 -4.59
C VAL A 33 -1.33 11.64 -5.09
N GLN A 34 -1.84 12.13 -6.21
CA GLN A 34 -3.10 11.65 -6.76
C GLN A 34 -3.01 10.19 -7.22
N GLU A 35 -1.82 9.69 -7.48
CA GLU A 35 -1.63 8.31 -7.89
C GLU A 35 -1.45 7.37 -6.71
N VAL A 36 -1.41 7.89 -5.51
CA VAL A 36 -1.18 7.10 -4.30
C VAL A 36 -2.46 6.35 -3.92
N ASN A 37 -2.30 5.07 -3.66
CA ASN A 37 -3.37 4.26 -3.12
C ASN A 37 -2.89 3.71 -1.77
N LEU A 38 -3.64 3.99 -0.71
CA LEU A 38 -3.28 3.50 0.61
C LEU A 38 -3.74 2.05 0.77
N THR A 39 -2.83 1.19 1.16
CA THR A 39 -3.11 -0.24 1.27
C THR A 39 -3.32 -0.69 2.71
N GLY A 40 -2.83 0.06 3.67
CA GLY A 40 -3.04 -0.30 5.07
C GLY A 40 -2.40 0.68 6.02
N VAL A 41 -2.79 0.60 7.26
CA VAL A 41 -2.23 1.42 8.32
C VAL A 41 -1.96 0.53 9.53
N GLU A 42 -0.75 0.61 10.08
CA GLU A 42 -0.40 -0.12 11.29
C GLU A 42 -0.11 0.89 12.39
N VAL A 43 -0.85 0.78 13.47
CA VAL A 43 -0.70 1.71 14.60
C VAL A 43 -0.02 0.99 15.76
N SER A 44 0.93 1.64 16.41
CA SER A 44 1.60 1.08 17.56
C SER A 44 0.64 0.97 18.74
N ARG A 45 0.96 0.07 19.68
CA ARG A 45 0.09 -0.18 20.83
C ARG A 45 -0.22 1.07 21.64
N ASP A 46 0.78 1.93 21.78
CA ASP A 46 0.62 3.15 22.57
C ASP A 46 0.03 4.29 21.73
N LEU A 47 -0.35 4.00 20.49
CA LEU A 47 -0.94 4.96 19.57
C LEU A 47 -0.03 6.15 19.24
N SER A 48 1.26 6.00 19.45
CA SER A 48 2.19 7.10 19.18
C SER A 48 2.68 7.15 17.75
N HIS A 49 2.62 6.03 17.05
CA HIS A 49 3.11 5.93 15.68
C HIS A 49 2.12 5.20 14.78
N ALA A 50 2.04 5.66 13.54
CA ALA A 50 1.26 4.98 12.51
C ALA A 50 2.12 4.84 11.26
N LYS A 51 2.27 3.60 10.79
CA LYS A 51 2.91 3.34 9.50
C LYS A 51 1.81 3.25 8.46
N VAL A 52 1.89 4.07 7.46
CA VAL A 52 0.89 4.12 6.40
C VAL A 52 1.50 3.56 5.13
N PHE A 53 0.97 2.44 4.66
CA PHE A 53 1.49 1.77 3.48
C PHE A 53 0.75 2.24 2.25
N PHE A 54 1.49 2.44 1.18
CA PHE A 54 0.93 2.93 -0.07
C PHE A 54 1.51 2.21 -1.28
N THR A 55 0.75 2.23 -2.37
CA THR A 55 1.23 1.79 -3.67
C THR A 55 0.93 2.89 -4.68
N LEU A 56 1.52 2.77 -5.85
CA LEU A 56 1.24 3.66 -6.94
C LEU A 56 0.48 2.90 -8.00
N MET A 57 -0.36 3.61 -8.75
CA MET A 57 -1.26 2.99 -9.73
C MET A 57 -0.51 2.31 -10.87
N ASN A 58 0.68 2.77 -11.19
CA ASN A 58 1.47 2.26 -12.27
C ASN A 58 2.72 1.55 -11.76
N ASP A 59 3.40 0.84 -12.66
CA ASP A 59 4.68 0.22 -12.31
C ASP A 59 5.72 1.32 -12.16
N ALA A 60 5.76 1.90 -11.00
CA ALA A 60 6.65 3.01 -10.72
C ALA A 60 8.06 2.50 -10.47
N SER A 61 9.03 3.25 -10.96
CA SER A 61 10.43 2.96 -10.69
C SER A 61 10.75 3.25 -9.23
N SER A 62 11.88 2.77 -8.75
CA SER A 62 12.30 3.05 -7.39
C SER A 62 12.53 4.54 -7.17
N GLU A 63 12.93 5.26 -8.21
CA GLU A 63 13.09 6.70 -8.12
C GLU A 63 11.74 7.41 -7.95
N GLU A 64 10.73 6.97 -8.71
CA GLU A 64 9.39 7.52 -8.58
C GLU A 64 8.80 7.23 -7.20
N ARG A 65 9.01 6.03 -6.68
CA ARG A 65 8.53 5.67 -5.34
C ARG A 65 9.18 6.56 -4.28
N ALA A 66 10.48 6.79 -4.40
CA ALA A 66 11.20 7.63 -3.45
C ALA A 66 10.72 9.07 -3.52
N GLU A 67 10.43 9.55 -4.73
CA GLU A 67 9.93 10.90 -4.92
C GLU A 67 8.57 11.09 -4.28
N VAL A 68 7.66 10.15 -4.51
CA VAL A 68 6.32 10.21 -3.90
C VAL A 68 6.42 10.11 -2.39
N LYS A 69 7.27 9.22 -1.88
CA LYS A 69 7.47 9.08 -0.44
C LYS A 69 7.99 10.37 0.17
N ALA A 70 8.88 11.07 -0.53
CA ALA A 70 9.40 12.34 -0.05
C ALA A 70 8.30 13.39 0.04
N VAL A 71 7.42 13.44 -0.96
CA VAL A 71 6.28 14.37 -0.95
C VAL A 71 5.34 14.03 0.20
N LEU A 72 5.02 12.76 0.39
CA LEU A 72 4.14 12.34 1.48
C LEU A 72 4.74 12.68 2.84
N SER A 73 6.05 12.48 2.99
CA SER A 73 6.73 12.83 4.23
C SER A 73 6.68 14.34 4.49
N LYS A 74 6.79 15.11 3.43
CA LYS A 74 6.75 16.57 3.53
C LYS A 74 5.39 17.07 3.98
N VAL A 75 4.30 16.42 3.55
CA VAL A 75 2.97 16.85 3.94
C VAL A 75 2.46 16.14 5.20
N SER A 76 3.25 15.27 5.80
CA SER A 76 2.78 14.50 6.96
C SER A 76 2.39 15.38 8.15
N GLY A 77 3.09 16.48 8.39
CA GLY A 77 2.72 17.41 9.46
C GLY A 77 1.36 18.05 9.23
N PHE A 78 1.11 18.45 7.98
CA PHE A 78 -0.18 19.00 7.61
C PHE A 78 -1.28 17.96 7.79
N LEU A 79 -1.05 16.73 7.32
CA LEU A 79 -2.03 15.66 7.47
C LEU A 79 -2.34 15.39 8.94
N ARG A 80 -1.31 15.40 9.76
CA ARG A 80 -1.47 15.18 11.20
C ARG A 80 -2.34 16.27 11.83
N SER A 81 -2.12 17.53 11.42
CA SER A 81 -2.94 18.64 11.90
C SER A 81 -4.39 18.47 11.50
N GLU A 82 -4.63 18.07 10.26
CA GLU A 82 -5.99 17.85 9.78
C GLU A 82 -6.67 16.71 10.53
N LEU A 83 -5.92 15.64 10.82
CA LEU A 83 -6.44 14.53 11.59
C LEU A 83 -6.80 14.96 13.01
N ALA A 84 -6.00 15.82 13.60
CA ALA A 84 -6.28 16.33 14.95
C ALA A 84 -7.57 17.12 14.98
N THR A 85 -7.85 17.86 13.91
CA THR A 85 -9.08 18.64 13.80
C THR A 85 -10.30 17.74 13.60
N ALA A 86 -10.12 16.67 12.82
CA ALA A 86 -11.23 15.80 12.45
C ALA A 86 -11.57 14.74 13.49
N SER A 87 -10.70 14.54 14.48
CA SER A 87 -10.87 13.45 15.42
C SER A 87 -11.08 13.94 16.85
N ALA A 88 -11.63 13.07 17.66
CA ALA A 88 -11.74 13.31 19.10
C ALA A 88 -10.53 12.78 19.85
N MET A 89 -9.52 12.31 19.12
CA MET A 89 -8.35 11.75 19.75
C MET A 89 -7.53 12.83 20.43
N ARG A 90 -7.07 12.49 21.62
CA ARG A 90 -6.26 13.43 22.40
C ARG A 90 -4.94 13.73 21.69
N THR A 91 -4.36 12.71 21.10
CA THR A 91 -3.10 12.83 20.41
C THR A 91 -3.19 12.01 19.11
N VAL A 92 -2.78 12.62 18.02
CA VAL A 92 -2.74 11.92 16.75
C VAL A 92 -1.38 11.25 16.61
N PRO A 93 -1.33 9.98 16.18
CA PRO A 93 -0.05 9.30 16.00
C PRO A 93 0.85 10.02 15.00
N ARG A 94 2.14 9.86 15.17
CA ARG A 94 3.10 10.35 14.20
C ARG A 94 3.04 9.44 12.98
N ILE A 95 2.91 10.03 11.82
CA ILE A 95 2.69 9.30 10.58
C ILE A 95 3.99 9.12 9.81
N SER A 96 4.26 7.89 9.38
CA SER A 96 5.34 7.63 8.43
C SER A 96 4.78 6.83 7.28
N PHE A 97 5.19 7.17 6.07
CA PHE A 97 4.72 6.50 4.86
C PHE A 97 5.74 5.49 4.39
N ARG A 98 5.26 4.33 3.97
CA ARG A 98 6.10 3.26 3.46
C ARG A 98 5.47 2.66 2.21
N PHE A 99 6.29 2.39 1.21
CA PHE A 99 5.80 1.72 0.03
C PHE A 99 5.46 0.27 0.40
N ASP A 100 4.29 -0.20 -0.06
CA ASP A 100 3.85 -1.55 0.25
C ASP A 100 4.46 -2.55 -0.73
N GLU A 101 5.51 -3.21 -0.29
CA GLU A 101 6.21 -4.18 -1.11
C GLU A 101 5.39 -5.45 -1.34
N SER A 102 4.42 -5.72 -0.49
CA SER A 102 3.63 -6.95 -0.60
C SER A 102 2.82 -7.00 -1.88
N VAL A 103 2.34 -5.85 -2.36
CA VAL A 103 1.58 -5.78 -3.60
C VAL A 103 2.46 -6.17 -4.79
N GLY A 104 3.68 -5.65 -4.83
CA GLY A 104 4.62 -6.01 -5.88
C GLY A 104 4.98 -7.47 -5.83
N ARG A 105 5.21 -7.99 -4.63
CA ARG A 105 5.52 -9.41 -4.47
C ARG A 105 4.37 -10.29 -4.92
N GLY A 106 3.14 -9.87 -4.64
CA GLY A 106 1.97 -10.60 -5.10
C GLY A 106 1.89 -10.68 -6.61
N ARG A 107 2.16 -9.57 -7.29
CA ARG A 107 2.19 -9.56 -8.76
C ARG A 107 3.30 -10.43 -9.31
N ASP A 108 4.48 -10.37 -8.70
CA ASP A 108 5.61 -11.19 -9.14
C ASP A 108 5.28 -12.67 -8.98
N MET A 109 4.65 -13.02 -7.87
CA MET A 109 4.25 -14.40 -7.63
C MET A 109 3.20 -14.86 -8.64
N GLU A 110 2.23 -14.02 -8.95
CA GLU A 110 1.21 -14.35 -9.93
C GLU A 110 1.82 -14.57 -11.31
N THR A 111 2.77 -13.74 -11.70
CA THR A 111 3.47 -13.87 -12.96
C THR A 111 4.23 -15.17 -13.01
N LEU A 112 4.93 -15.49 -11.93
CA LEU A 112 5.69 -16.72 -11.83
C LEU A 112 4.79 -17.94 -11.92
N LEU A 113 3.67 -17.91 -11.22
CA LEU A 113 2.72 -19.03 -11.27
C LEU A 113 2.13 -19.21 -12.67
N ARG A 114 1.89 -18.13 -13.36
CA ARG A 114 1.40 -18.22 -14.75
C ARG A 114 2.44 -18.85 -15.66
N GLU A 115 3.68 -18.49 -15.47
CA GLU A 115 4.77 -19.05 -16.26
C GLU A 115 4.93 -20.55 -16.00
N VAL A 116 4.82 -20.95 -14.75
CA VAL A 116 4.89 -22.34 -14.38
C VAL A 116 3.74 -23.11 -15.02
N ARG A 117 2.54 -22.56 -14.98
CA ARG A 117 1.38 -23.23 -15.58
C ARG A 117 1.54 -23.37 -17.09
N ARG A 118 2.05 -22.36 -17.74
CA ARG A 118 2.29 -22.43 -19.19
C ARG A 118 3.31 -23.52 -19.51
N ALA A 119 4.34 -23.63 -18.71
CA ALA A 119 5.34 -24.66 -18.91
C ALA A 119 4.74 -26.05 -18.74
N ASP A 120 3.89 -26.23 -17.75
CA ASP A 120 3.21 -27.49 -17.54
C ASP A 120 2.29 -27.84 -18.71
N GLU A 121 1.54 -26.88 -19.19
CA GLU A 121 0.67 -27.11 -20.33
C GLU A 121 1.46 -27.49 -21.55
N ARG A 122 2.59 -26.84 -21.78
CA ARG A 122 3.43 -27.19 -22.92
C ARG A 122 3.98 -28.60 -22.79
N LEU A 123 4.36 -28.99 -21.59
CA LEU A 123 4.85 -30.34 -21.38
C LEU A 123 3.76 -31.38 -21.61
N HIS A 124 2.54 -31.06 -21.17
CA HIS A 124 1.44 -31.98 -21.35
C HIS A 124 1.03 -32.17 -22.80
N THR A 125 1.00 -31.07 -23.55
CA THR A 125 0.59 -31.20 -24.94
C THR A 125 1.77 -31.51 -25.82
N GLY A 126 2.93 -31.23 -25.33
CA GLY A 126 4.11 -31.41 -26.08
C GLY A 126 4.39 -32.83 -26.41
N ASP A 127 3.92 -33.72 -25.59
CA ASP A 127 4.11 -35.08 -25.94
C ASP A 127 3.59 -35.32 -27.25
N SER A 128 2.69 -34.60 -27.63
CA SER A 128 2.13 -34.84 -28.84
C SER A 128 2.67 -33.98 -29.84
N GLU A 129 3.11 -33.04 -29.75
CA GLU A 129 3.46 -32.28 -30.66
C GLU A 129 3.82 -31.38 -30.85
N ASP A 130 3.96 -31.10 -31.01
CA ASP A 130 4.04 -30.15 -31.54
C ASP A 130 4.32 -29.19 -30.93
N ALA A 131 5.11 -29.30 -30.47
CA ALA A 131 5.53 -28.39 -29.76
C ALA A 131 5.65 -27.13 -30.28
N SER A 132 5.72 -27.09 -31.29
CA SER A 132 5.93 -25.87 -31.82
C SER A 132 5.12 -24.86 -31.31
N GLU A 133 4.15 -25.26 -30.94
CA GLU A 133 3.37 -24.34 -30.62
C GLU A 133 3.70 -23.73 -29.58
N ALA A 134 4.35 -24.14 -28.97
CA ALA A 134 4.60 -23.53 -27.83
C ALA A 134 5.14 -22.23 -28.02
N ALA A 135 5.40 -21.97 -29.00
CA ALA A 135 6.00 -20.80 -29.20
C ALA A 135 5.33 -19.67 -28.74
N ASP A 136 4.67 -19.48 -28.46
CA ASP A 136 4.22 -18.30 -28.09
C ASP A 136 3.90 -18.21 -26.96
#